data_37120c5441cd4ea28bbce81b048595b0
#
_entry.id   37120c5441cd4ea28bbce81b048595b0
#
_cell.length_a   1.000
_cell.length_b   1.000
_cell.length_c   1.000
_cell.angle_alpha   90.00
_cell.angle_beta   90.00
_cell.angle_gamma   90.00
#
_symmetry.space_group_name_H-M   'P 1'
#
loop_
_entity.id
_entity.type
_entity.pdbx_description
1 polymer ?
#
loop_
_entity_poly.entity_id
_entity_poly.type
_entity_poly.pdbx_seq_one_letter_code
_entity_poly.pdbx_strand_id
1 'polypeptide(L)'
;MPEKFIVLDTETTIDFDTPLCYDLGFAVVDKAGNVYESHSFVIAEIFLDEELMASAYFIDKVQTYWKEIKKGQRKLVRFSTARWTLIDTMKKYGIKIVMAHNARFDYRAVNCTQRMVADPKWQYFFPFGTEIWDTLKMAREAFGKDEEYATFCSEHQLQTSNGKTSFTAENIYRYLINDATFEESHTGLEDVLIEKEIFAECVRRGITEGKLW
;
A
#
# COMPACT_ATOMS: atom_id res chain seq x y z
N MET A 1 23.60 -5.04 -9.30
CA MET A 1 22.16 -4.88 -9.64
C MET A 1 21.63 -3.75 -8.78
N PRO A 2 20.68 -2.94 -9.23
CA PRO A 2 20.10 -1.90 -8.40
C PRO A 2 19.43 -2.50 -7.16
N GLU A 3 19.50 -1.78 -6.05
CA GLU A 3 18.78 -2.13 -4.82
C GLU A 3 17.29 -2.20 -5.10
N LYS A 4 16.59 -3.18 -4.53
CA LYS A 4 15.17 -3.40 -4.74
C LYS A 4 14.41 -3.38 -3.43
N PHE A 5 13.16 -2.96 -3.54
CA PHE A 5 12.22 -2.75 -2.46
C PHE A 5 10.89 -3.41 -2.80
N ILE A 6 10.06 -3.69 -1.82
CA ILE A 6 8.65 -3.97 -2.02
C ILE A 6 7.86 -2.75 -1.59
N VAL A 7 6.96 -2.27 -2.47
CA VAL A 7 5.84 -1.40 -2.12
C VAL A 7 4.62 -2.27 -1.95
N LEU A 8 3.86 -2.07 -0.87
CA LEU A 8 2.71 -2.88 -0.49
C LEU A 8 1.58 -1.98 -0.03
N ASP A 9 0.36 -2.29 -0.44
CA ASP A 9 -0.86 -1.64 0.01
C ASP A 9 -1.95 -2.67 0.34
N THR A 10 -2.88 -2.31 1.24
CA THR A 10 -3.95 -3.19 1.71
C THR A 10 -5.29 -2.47 1.79
N GLU A 11 -6.35 -3.13 1.27
CA GLU A 11 -7.72 -2.76 1.57
C GLU A 11 -8.28 -3.61 2.72
N THR A 12 -9.04 -2.97 3.61
CA THR A 12 -9.41 -3.59 4.88
C THR A 12 -10.88 -3.42 5.26
N THR A 13 -11.30 -4.20 6.23
CA THR A 13 -12.53 -3.95 6.99
C THR A 13 -12.39 -2.68 7.83
N ILE A 14 -13.53 -2.06 8.23
CA ILE A 14 -13.56 -0.74 8.92
C ILE A 14 -13.07 -0.79 10.37
N ASP A 15 -12.93 -1.96 10.99
CA ASP A 15 -12.44 -2.02 12.37
C ASP A 15 -11.00 -1.49 12.45
N PHE A 16 -10.86 -0.24 12.93
CA PHE A 16 -9.57 0.42 13.05
C PHE A 16 -8.66 -0.19 14.13
N ASP A 17 -9.22 -0.92 15.10
CA ASP A 17 -8.44 -1.59 16.14
C ASP A 17 -7.90 -2.93 15.65
N THR A 18 -8.69 -3.65 14.86
CA THR A 18 -8.35 -4.95 14.28
C THR A 18 -8.66 -5.02 12.78
N PRO A 19 -8.07 -4.15 11.94
CA PRO A 19 -8.34 -4.14 10.50
C PRO A 19 -7.93 -5.48 9.87
N LEU A 20 -8.83 -6.06 9.07
CA LEU A 20 -8.59 -7.32 8.37
C LEU A 20 -8.41 -7.05 6.88
N CYS A 21 -7.29 -7.48 6.34
CA CYS A 21 -6.93 -7.29 4.95
C CYS A 21 -7.75 -8.24 4.05
N TYR A 22 -8.55 -7.68 3.12
CA TYR A 22 -9.25 -8.46 2.09
C TYR A 22 -8.65 -8.29 0.69
N ASP A 23 -7.91 -7.21 0.43
CA ASP A 23 -7.11 -7.02 -0.79
C ASP A 23 -5.66 -6.69 -0.40
N LEU A 24 -4.71 -7.34 -1.04
CA LEU A 24 -3.28 -7.16 -0.84
C LEU A 24 -2.59 -7.00 -2.18
N GLY A 25 -2.09 -5.80 -2.44
CA GLY A 25 -1.23 -5.51 -3.57
C GLY A 25 0.23 -5.39 -3.15
N PHE A 26 1.16 -5.85 -3.98
CA PHE A 26 2.56 -5.47 -3.83
C PHE A 26 3.35 -5.50 -5.14
N ALA A 27 4.38 -4.70 -5.23
CA ALA A 27 5.29 -4.67 -6.36
C ALA A 27 6.76 -4.60 -5.90
N VAL A 28 7.62 -5.26 -6.66
CA VAL A 28 9.08 -5.12 -6.56
C VAL A 28 9.52 -3.94 -7.40
N VAL A 29 10.14 -2.95 -6.77
CA VAL A 29 10.57 -1.71 -7.42
C VAL A 29 12.03 -1.40 -7.13
N ASP A 30 12.64 -0.51 -7.92
CA ASP A 30 13.91 0.14 -7.59
C ASP A 30 13.71 1.63 -7.22
N LYS A 31 14.79 2.31 -6.91
CA LYS A 31 14.79 3.75 -6.54
C LYS A 31 14.31 4.68 -7.66
N ALA A 32 14.28 4.22 -8.90
CA ALA A 32 13.73 4.98 -10.03
C ALA A 32 12.25 4.71 -10.29
N GLY A 33 11.60 3.81 -9.51
CA GLY A 33 10.20 3.43 -9.68
C GLY A 33 9.96 2.36 -10.75
N ASN A 34 11.03 1.73 -11.29
CA ASN A 34 10.84 0.63 -12.24
C ASN A 34 10.27 -0.60 -11.53
N VAL A 35 9.22 -1.19 -12.12
CA VAL A 35 8.58 -2.40 -11.61
C VAL A 35 9.21 -3.65 -12.23
N TYR A 36 9.59 -4.61 -11.39
CA TYR A 36 10.20 -5.89 -11.80
C TYR A 36 9.24 -7.06 -11.68
N GLU A 37 8.34 -7.00 -10.71
CA GLU A 37 7.32 -8.03 -10.46
C GLU A 37 6.19 -7.39 -9.67
N SER A 38 4.93 -7.82 -9.89
CA SER A 38 3.78 -7.32 -9.15
C SER A 38 2.77 -8.43 -8.91
N HIS A 39 2.02 -8.29 -7.80
CA HIS A 39 0.99 -9.23 -7.38
C HIS A 39 -0.23 -8.49 -6.86
N SER A 40 -1.42 -9.03 -7.18
CA SER A 40 -2.70 -8.58 -6.65
C SER A 40 -3.48 -9.79 -6.14
N PHE A 41 -3.79 -9.79 -4.85
CA PHE A 41 -4.46 -10.89 -4.15
C PHE A 41 -5.72 -10.41 -3.45
N VAL A 42 -6.81 -11.13 -3.67
CA VAL A 42 -8.00 -11.06 -2.83
C VAL A 42 -7.93 -12.20 -1.82
N ILE A 43 -8.08 -11.89 -0.54
CA ILE A 43 -7.89 -12.83 0.57
C ILE A 43 -9.18 -13.56 0.84
N ALA A 44 -9.20 -14.85 0.50
CA ALA A 44 -10.41 -15.67 0.52
C ALA A 44 -11.06 -15.76 1.91
N GLU A 45 -10.25 -15.88 2.97
CA GLU A 45 -10.73 -16.02 4.34
C GLU A 45 -11.53 -14.79 4.83
N ILE A 46 -11.26 -13.61 4.26
CA ILE A 46 -11.97 -12.38 4.62
C ILE A 46 -13.02 -12.05 3.55
N PHE A 47 -12.63 -12.10 2.27
CA PHE A 47 -13.49 -11.65 1.16
C PHE A 47 -14.74 -12.53 0.95
N LEU A 48 -14.68 -13.81 1.30
CA LEU A 48 -15.82 -14.75 1.18
C LEU A 48 -16.72 -14.75 2.43
N ASP A 49 -16.33 -14.08 3.48
CA ASP A 49 -17.12 -13.95 4.70
C ASP A 49 -18.00 -12.69 4.59
N GLU A 50 -19.31 -12.90 4.39
CA GLU A 50 -20.25 -11.81 4.17
C GLU A 50 -20.37 -10.89 5.40
N GLU A 51 -20.22 -11.42 6.61
CA GLU A 51 -20.31 -10.65 7.86
C GLU A 51 -19.08 -9.73 7.99
N LEU A 52 -17.89 -10.24 7.75
CA LEU A 52 -16.66 -9.43 7.74
C LEU A 52 -16.71 -8.39 6.61
N MET A 53 -17.10 -8.78 5.41
CA MET A 53 -17.17 -7.87 4.26
C MET A 53 -18.27 -6.82 4.38
N ALA A 54 -19.31 -7.04 5.17
CA ALA A 54 -20.31 -6.00 5.47
C ALA A 54 -19.70 -4.75 6.14
N SER A 55 -18.53 -4.91 6.77
CA SER A 55 -17.72 -3.82 7.35
C SER A 55 -16.55 -3.37 6.46
N ALA A 56 -16.47 -3.78 5.20
CA ALA A 56 -15.40 -3.34 4.29
C ALA A 56 -15.51 -1.83 4.01
N TYR A 57 -14.37 -1.13 4.02
CA TYR A 57 -14.34 0.31 3.79
C TYR A 57 -14.87 0.67 2.39
N PHE A 58 -14.54 -0.15 1.38
CA PHE A 58 -14.99 0.00 -0.01
C PHE A 58 -15.90 -1.15 -0.45
N ILE A 59 -16.97 -1.40 0.30
CA ILE A 59 -17.92 -2.49 0.03
C ILE A 59 -18.59 -2.39 -1.35
N ASP A 60 -18.78 -1.19 -1.87
CA ASP A 60 -19.33 -0.92 -3.20
C ASP A 60 -18.46 -1.49 -4.33
N LYS A 61 -17.18 -1.74 -4.08
CA LYS A 61 -16.24 -2.32 -5.05
C LYS A 61 -16.25 -3.85 -5.14
N VAL A 62 -16.96 -4.54 -4.25
CA VAL A 62 -17.02 -6.02 -4.23
C VAL A 62 -17.40 -6.60 -5.59
N GLN A 63 -18.35 -5.96 -6.31
CA GLN A 63 -18.75 -6.41 -7.65
C GLN A 63 -17.63 -6.25 -8.68
N THR A 64 -16.79 -5.26 -8.55
CA THR A 64 -15.60 -5.05 -9.39
C THR A 64 -14.57 -6.13 -9.13
N TYR A 65 -14.28 -6.44 -7.87
CA TYR A 65 -13.40 -7.55 -7.49
C TYR A 65 -13.84 -8.87 -8.12
N TRP A 66 -15.13 -9.22 -8.06
CA TRP A 66 -15.63 -10.44 -8.68
C TRP A 66 -15.45 -10.47 -10.20
N LYS A 67 -15.62 -9.33 -10.87
CA LYS A 67 -15.37 -9.24 -12.34
C LYS A 67 -13.89 -9.43 -12.65
N GLU A 68 -13.00 -8.85 -11.89
CA GLU A 68 -11.55 -8.93 -12.08
C GLU A 68 -11.00 -10.31 -11.75
N ILE A 69 -11.51 -10.98 -10.71
CA ILE A 69 -11.20 -12.37 -10.39
C ILE A 69 -11.60 -13.28 -11.57
N LYS A 70 -12.82 -13.11 -12.10
CA LYS A 70 -13.30 -13.89 -13.26
C LYS A 70 -12.47 -13.67 -14.53
N LYS A 71 -11.90 -12.49 -14.69
CA LYS A 71 -11.00 -12.17 -15.83
C LYS A 71 -9.55 -12.59 -15.59
N GLY A 72 -9.22 -13.11 -14.39
CA GLY A 72 -7.85 -13.48 -14.02
C GLY A 72 -6.93 -12.28 -13.74
N GLN A 73 -7.48 -11.08 -13.58
CA GLN A 73 -6.76 -9.86 -13.26
C GLN A 73 -6.35 -9.83 -11.78
N ARG A 74 -7.17 -10.43 -10.90
CA ARG A 74 -6.88 -10.64 -9.48
C ARG A 74 -6.96 -12.12 -9.14
N LYS A 75 -6.20 -12.53 -8.13
CA LYS A 75 -6.18 -13.92 -7.66
C LYS A 75 -6.87 -14.01 -6.32
N LEU A 76 -7.99 -14.75 -6.25
CA LEU A 76 -8.59 -15.14 -4.99
C LEU A 76 -7.76 -16.28 -4.38
N VAL A 77 -7.09 -16.00 -3.27
CA VAL A 77 -6.14 -16.93 -2.65
C VAL A 77 -6.31 -16.97 -1.14
N ARG A 78 -5.77 -17.99 -0.49
CA ARG A 78 -5.61 -18.00 0.97
C ARG A 78 -4.57 -16.96 1.39
N PHE A 79 -4.75 -16.37 2.55
CA PHE A 79 -3.80 -15.41 3.11
C PHE A 79 -2.38 -15.98 3.23
N SER A 80 -2.28 -17.26 3.61
CA SER A 80 -1.00 -17.96 3.64
C SER A 80 -0.30 -18.01 2.27
N THR A 81 -1.04 -18.15 1.17
CA THR A 81 -0.50 -18.14 -0.19
C THR A 81 0.07 -16.76 -0.52
N ALA A 82 -0.67 -15.67 -0.23
CA ALA A 82 -0.20 -14.30 -0.44
C ALA A 82 1.08 -14.04 0.36
N ARG A 83 1.09 -14.44 1.64
CA ARG A 83 2.27 -14.32 2.52
C ARG A 83 3.49 -15.06 1.96
N TRP A 84 3.34 -16.33 1.57
CA TRP A 84 4.47 -17.09 1.05
C TRP A 84 4.97 -16.56 -0.29
N THR A 85 4.08 -16.08 -1.16
CA THR A 85 4.49 -15.40 -2.39
C THR A 85 5.34 -14.17 -2.10
N LEU A 86 4.94 -13.33 -1.14
CA LEU A 86 5.74 -12.18 -0.73
C LEU A 86 7.13 -12.61 -0.18
N ILE A 87 7.18 -13.59 0.71
CA ILE A 87 8.43 -14.10 1.29
C ILE A 87 9.36 -14.65 0.21
N ASP A 88 8.84 -15.43 -0.74
CA ASP A 88 9.65 -16.00 -1.82
C ASP A 88 10.11 -14.93 -2.81
N THR A 89 9.29 -13.90 -3.06
CA THR A 89 9.67 -12.71 -3.82
C THR A 89 10.79 -11.94 -3.11
N MET A 90 10.69 -11.73 -1.80
CA MET A 90 11.76 -11.11 -1.00
C MET A 90 13.08 -11.88 -1.12
N LYS A 91 13.03 -13.20 -1.00
CA LYS A 91 14.22 -14.07 -1.16
C LYS A 91 14.80 -14.00 -2.58
N LYS A 92 13.94 -14.10 -3.60
CA LYS A 92 14.33 -14.06 -5.02
C LYS A 92 15.12 -12.81 -5.37
N TYR A 93 14.73 -11.66 -4.83
CA TYR A 93 15.35 -10.37 -5.13
C TYR A 93 16.32 -9.88 -4.04
N GLY A 94 16.48 -10.61 -2.93
CA GLY A 94 17.32 -10.21 -1.80
C GLY A 94 16.79 -9.00 -1.03
N ILE A 95 15.48 -8.80 -1.03
CA ILE A 95 14.81 -7.63 -0.45
C ILE A 95 14.68 -7.79 1.06
N LYS A 96 14.97 -6.70 1.80
CA LYS A 96 14.78 -6.61 3.25
C LYS A 96 13.85 -5.48 3.65
N ILE A 97 13.53 -4.57 2.73
CA ILE A 97 12.72 -3.38 2.98
C ILE A 97 11.37 -3.52 2.28
N VAL A 98 10.31 -3.39 3.07
CA VAL A 98 8.93 -3.29 2.59
C VAL A 98 8.41 -1.92 2.99
N MET A 99 7.75 -1.23 2.07
CA MET A 99 7.21 0.10 2.31
C MET A 99 5.74 0.20 1.93
N ALA A 100 5.04 1.13 2.57
CA ALA A 100 3.66 1.49 2.28
C ALA A 100 3.43 2.98 2.60
N HIS A 101 2.34 3.56 2.12
CA HIS A 101 1.97 4.93 2.45
C HIS A 101 1.12 4.96 3.72
N ASN A 102 1.66 5.48 4.84
CA ASN A 102 1.15 5.28 6.18
C ASN A 102 1.34 3.83 6.68
N ALA A 103 2.51 3.28 6.46
CA ALA A 103 2.89 1.88 6.62
C ALA A 103 2.52 1.24 7.97
N ARG A 104 2.26 2.04 9.01
CA ARG A 104 1.79 1.53 10.32
C ARG A 104 0.42 0.88 10.19
N PHE A 105 -0.43 1.40 9.31
CA PHE A 105 -1.76 0.85 9.07
C PHE A 105 -1.68 -0.52 8.38
N ASP A 106 -0.97 -0.61 7.25
CA ASP A 106 -0.82 -1.85 6.49
C ASP A 106 -0.11 -2.94 7.29
N TYR A 107 0.97 -2.55 8.00
CA TYR A 107 1.65 -3.47 8.91
C TYR A 107 0.70 -4.05 9.96
N ARG A 108 -0.19 -3.23 10.53
CA ARG A 108 -1.19 -3.70 11.49
C ARG A 108 -2.22 -4.59 10.81
N ALA A 109 -2.74 -4.21 9.64
CA ALA A 109 -3.76 -4.95 8.90
C ALA A 109 -3.30 -6.37 8.57
N VAL A 110 -2.12 -6.53 7.96
CA VAL A 110 -1.60 -7.87 7.64
C VAL A 110 -1.29 -8.70 8.88
N ASN A 111 -0.85 -8.09 10.00
CA ASN A 111 -0.58 -8.84 11.23
C ASN A 111 -1.87 -9.19 11.99
N CYS A 112 -2.92 -8.37 11.95
CA CYS A 112 -4.23 -8.72 12.49
C CYS A 112 -4.83 -9.89 11.71
N THR A 113 -4.80 -9.82 10.39
CA THR A 113 -5.25 -10.93 9.52
C THR A 113 -4.44 -12.19 9.77
N GLN A 114 -3.11 -12.09 9.89
CA GLN A 114 -2.24 -13.23 10.19
C GLN A 114 -2.63 -13.94 11.50
N ARG A 115 -2.90 -13.18 12.57
CA ARG A 115 -3.31 -13.74 13.86
C ARG A 115 -4.70 -14.36 13.84
N MET A 116 -5.59 -13.84 12.99
CA MET A 116 -6.95 -14.36 12.84
C MET A 116 -6.99 -15.68 12.06
N VAL A 117 -6.25 -15.77 10.92
CA VAL A 117 -6.43 -16.86 9.96
C VAL A 117 -5.33 -17.93 9.99
N ALA A 118 -4.21 -17.69 10.67
CA ALA A 118 -3.08 -18.60 10.67
C ALA A 118 -2.95 -19.40 11.97
N ASP A 119 -2.12 -20.45 11.91
CA ASP A 119 -1.70 -21.20 13.09
C ASP A 119 -1.06 -20.25 14.14
N PRO A 120 -1.43 -20.34 15.42
CA PRO A 120 -0.94 -19.45 16.49
C PRO A 120 0.58 -19.31 16.62
N LYS A 121 1.34 -20.26 16.09
CA LYS A 121 2.81 -20.16 16.05
C LYS A 121 3.32 -19.09 15.07
N TRP A 122 2.51 -18.65 14.10
CA TRP A 122 2.86 -17.66 13.10
C TRP A 122 2.16 -16.33 13.37
N GLN A 123 2.69 -15.54 14.31
CA GLN A 123 2.05 -14.29 14.76
C GLN A 123 2.35 -13.08 13.87
N TYR A 124 3.39 -13.15 13.05
CA TYR A 124 3.83 -12.04 12.20
C TYR A 124 3.77 -12.40 10.72
N PHE A 125 3.30 -11.44 9.93
CA PHE A 125 3.22 -11.59 8.48
C PHE A 125 4.60 -11.55 7.83
N PHE A 126 5.41 -10.57 8.19
CA PHE A 126 6.74 -10.40 7.62
C PHE A 126 7.79 -11.30 8.28
N PRO A 127 8.83 -11.73 7.52
CA PRO A 127 9.98 -12.43 8.09
C PRO A 127 10.72 -11.58 9.13
N PHE A 128 11.37 -12.23 10.07
CA PHE A 128 12.25 -11.55 11.01
C PHE A 128 13.36 -10.79 10.26
N GLY A 129 13.63 -9.56 10.69
CA GLY A 129 14.64 -8.68 10.07
C GLY A 129 14.13 -7.90 8.86
N THR A 130 12.83 -7.99 8.53
CA THR A 130 12.23 -7.07 7.56
C THR A 130 12.16 -5.66 8.13
N GLU A 131 12.69 -4.69 7.39
CA GLU A 131 12.54 -3.28 7.71
C GLU A 131 11.26 -2.74 7.06
N ILE A 132 10.48 -2.00 7.83
CA ILE A 132 9.28 -1.32 7.32
C ILE A 132 9.59 0.16 7.16
N TRP A 133 9.34 0.67 5.96
CA TRP A 133 9.48 2.08 5.61
C TRP A 133 8.12 2.71 5.36
N ASP A 134 8.01 4.00 5.65
CA ASP A 134 6.78 4.78 5.49
C ASP A 134 6.98 5.88 4.45
N THR A 135 6.38 5.72 3.27
CA THR A 135 6.44 6.70 2.20
C THR A 135 5.71 8.00 2.54
N LEU A 136 4.72 7.99 3.45
CA LEU A 136 4.12 9.19 3.99
C LEU A 136 5.12 10.04 4.80
N LYS A 137 5.98 9.38 5.61
CA LYS A 137 7.06 10.06 6.32
C LYS A 137 8.06 10.66 5.35
N MET A 138 8.47 9.90 4.33
CA MET A 138 9.37 10.38 3.27
C MET A 138 8.75 11.56 2.51
N ALA A 139 7.48 11.47 2.15
CA ALA A 139 6.77 12.53 1.45
C ALA A 139 6.66 13.82 2.27
N ARG A 140 6.39 13.72 3.57
CA ARG A 140 6.37 14.89 4.46
C ARG A 140 7.74 15.59 4.53
N GLU A 141 8.83 14.84 4.44
CA GLU A 141 10.18 15.40 4.39
C GLU A 141 10.47 16.02 3.02
N ALA A 142 10.11 15.34 1.93
CA ALA A 142 10.35 15.75 0.55
C ALA A 142 9.54 16.98 0.13
N PHE A 143 8.26 17.03 0.53
CA PHE A 143 7.30 18.05 0.10
C PHE A 143 6.90 19.04 1.19
N GLY A 144 7.30 18.82 2.45
CA GLY A 144 6.82 19.62 3.57
C GLY A 144 7.27 21.08 3.55
N LYS A 145 8.31 21.42 2.77
CA LYS A 145 8.80 22.79 2.53
C LYS A 145 8.69 23.22 1.07
N ASP A 146 7.98 22.44 0.24
CA ASP A 146 7.78 22.71 -1.16
C ASP A 146 6.62 23.71 -1.33
N GLU A 147 6.95 24.96 -1.70
CA GLU A 147 5.95 26.03 -1.89
C GLU A 147 5.06 25.76 -3.10
N GLU A 148 5.57 25.10 -4.14
CA GLU A 148 4.79 24.75 -5.35
C GLU A 148 3.74 23.70 -4.99
N TYR A 149 4.11 22.67 -4.23
CA TYR A 149 3.16 21.67 -3.74
C TYR A 149 2.10 22.29 -2.81
N ALA A 150 2.52 23.14 -1.89
CA ALA A 150 1.59 23.83 -0.98
C ALA A 150 0.60 24.74 -1.75
N THR A 151 1.07 25.44 -2.78
CA THR A 151 0.25 26.26 -3.66
C THR A 151 -0.75 25.39 -4.44
N PHE A 152 -0.28 24.32 -5.06
CA PHE A 152 -1.14 23.35 -5.77
C PHE A 152 -2.26 22.83 -4.86
N CYS A 153 -1.93 22.38 -3.65
CA CYS A 153 -2.93 21.91 -2.68
C CYS A 153 -3.94 23.00 -2.30
N SER A 154 -3.50 24.26 -2.18
CA SER A 154 -4.38 25.38 -1.85
C SER A 154 -5.32 25.74 -3.00
N GLU A 155 -4.82 25.83 -4.22
CA GLU A 155 -5.60 26.19 -5.42
C GLU A 155 -6.67 25.14 -5.75
N HIS A 156 -6.37 23.87 -5.50
CA HIS A 156 -7.28 22.76 -5.78
C HIS A 156 -8.08 22.25 -4.55
N GLN A 157 -8.02 22.96 -3.43
CA GLN A 157 -8.76 22.63 -2.19
C GLN A 157 -8.41 21.23 -1.63
N LEU A 158 -7.17 20.80 -1.82
CA LEU A 158 -6.63 19.50 -1.36
C LEU A 158 -6.00 19.57 0.02
N GLN A 159 -6.46 20.46 0.87
CA GLN A 159 -5.98 20.62 2.23
C GLN A 159 -6.73 19.70 3.19
N THR A 160 -6.10 19.42 4.34
CA THR A 160 -6.77 18.73 5.44
C THR A 160 -7.91 19.59 6.01
N SER A 161 -8.82 18.99 6.78
CA SER A 161 -9.91 19.70 7.46
C SER A 161 -9.43 20.90 8.35
N ASN A 162 -8.17 20.86 8.77
CA ASN A 162 -7.54 21.92 9.57
C ASN A 162 -6.77 22.95 8.70
N GLY A 163 -6.96 22.95 7.38
CA GLY A 163 -6.33 23.88 6.45
C GLY A 163 -4.83 23.66 6.20
N LYS A 164 -4.28 22.51 6.61
CA LYS A 164 -2.87 22.16 6.36
C LYS A 164 -2.72 21.41 5.04
N THR A 165 -1.56 21.53 4.41
CA THR A 165 -1.20 20.71 3.23
C THR A 165 -1.42 19.22 3.51
N SER A 166 -2.14 18.55 2.63
CA SER A 166 -2.38 17.11 2.70
C SER A 166 -1.22 16.35 2.08
N PHE A 167 -0.89 15.19 2.65
CA PHE A 167 0.15 14.29 2.15
C PHE A 167 -0.42 12.89 1.90
N THR A 168 -1.71 12.76 1.54
CA THR A 168 -2.26 11.49 1.06
C THR A 168 -1.58 11.08 -0.25
N ALA A 169 -1.51 9.78 -0.52
CA ALA A 169 -0.91 9.26 -1.76
C ALA A 169 -1.57 9.90 -2.98
N GLU A 170 -2.91 9.95 -3.01
CA GLU A 170 -3.68 10.56 -4.08
C GLU A 170 -3.30 12.03 -4.34
N ASN A 171 -3.20 12.87 -3.30
CA ASN A 171 -2.90 14.30 -3.47
C ASN A 171 -1.47 14.55 -3.94
N ILE A 172 -0.50 13.75 -3.44
CA ILE A 172 0.87 13.82 -3.94
C ILE A 172 0.92 13.38 -5.41
N TYR A 173 0.24 12.29 -5.74
CA TYR A 173 0.23 11.78 -7.12
C TYR A 173 -0.46 12.75 -8.09
N ARG A 174 -1.58 13.39 -7.69
CA ARG A 174 -2.21 14.50 -8.45
C ARG A 174 -1.20 15.58 -8.81
N TYR A 175 -0.39 15.99 -7.84
CA TYR A 175 0.67 16.98 -8.07
C TYR A 175 1.74 16.48 -9.04
N LEU A 176 2.20 15.23 -8.86
CA LEU A 176 3.24 14.65 -9.71
C LEU A 176 2.85 14.54 -11.17
N ILE A 177 1.58 14.24 -11.46
CA ILE A 177 1.06 14.14 -12.83
C ILE A 177 0.43 15.45 -13.33
N ASN A 178 0.41 16.48 -12.48
CA ASN A 178 -0.24 17.78 -12.74
C ASN A 178 -1.72 17.64 -13.16
N ASP A 179 -2.45 16.75 -12.48
CA ASP A 179 -3.89 16.54 -12.68
C ASP A 179 -4.62 16.47 -11.34
N ALA A 180 -5.23 17.58 -10.93
CA ALA A 180 -5.98 17.68 -9.68
C ALA A 180 -7.30 16.88 -9.67
N THR A 181 -7.75 16.39 -10.83
CA THR A 181 -9.00 15.62 -10.98
C THR A 181 -8.79 14.12 -10.89
N PHE A 182 -7.54 13.67 -10.84
CA PHE A 182 -7.24 12.25 -10.67
C PHE A 182 -7.90 11.69 -9.40
N GLU A 183 -8.49 10.52 -9.50
CA GLU A 183 -9.07 9.78 -8.39
C GLU A 183 -8.38 8.42 -8.25
N GLU A 184 -7.96 8.12 -7.03
CA GLU A 184 -7.36 6.84 -6.67
C GLU A 184 -8.39 5.71 -6.79
N SER A 185 -7.97 4.56 -7.27
CA SER A 185 -8.90 3.44 -7.47
C SER A 185 -9.29 2.75 -6.16
N HIS A 186 -8.51 2.97 -5.09
CA HIS A 186 -8.61 2.29 -3.80
C HIS A 186 -8.70 0.77 -3.97
N THR A 187 -7.67 0.24 -4.58
CA THR A 187 -7.45 -1.19 -4.77
C THR A 187 -5.96 -1.48 -4.70
N GLY A 188 -5.60 -2.47 -3.89
CA GLY A 188 -4.22 -2.66 -3.43
C GLY A 188 -3.11 -2.56 -4.48
N LEU A 189 -3.21 -3.21 -5.64
CA LEU A 189 -2.12 -3.12 -6.62
C LEU A 189 -2.07 -1.78 -7.35
N GLU A 190 -3.20 -1.18 -7.66
CA GLU A 190 -3.28 0.11 -8.36
C GLU A 190 -2.70 1.21 -7.47
N ASP A 191 -2.97 1.15 -6.16
CA ASP A 191 -2.47 2.12 -5.19
C ASP A 191 -0.96 1.93 -4.95
N VAL A 192 -0.45 0.69 -4.97
CA VAL A 192 1.00 0.39 -5.01
C VAL A 192 1.69 1.07 -6.21
N LEU A 193 1.03 1.12 -7.39
CA LEU A 193 1.61 1.77 -8.57
C LEU A 193 1.65 3.30 -8.46
N ILE A 194 0.81 3.90 -7.64
CA ILE A 194 0.86 5.30 -7.26
C ILE A 194 1.97 5.55 -6.24
N GLU A 195 2.00 4.74 -5.19
CA GLU A 195 2.97 4.87 -4.10
C GLU A 195 4.43 4.70 -4.56
N LYS A 196 4.70 3.85 -5.54
CA LYS A 196 6.04 3.71 -6.10
C LYS A 196 6.54 4.98 -6.78
N GLU A 197 5.64 5.77 -7.42
CA GLU A 197 6.02 7.05 -8.01
C GLU A 197 6.34 8.07 -6.92
N ILE A 198 5.58 8.06 -5.83
CA ILE A 198 5.86 8.89 -4.65
C ILE A 198 7.23 8.55 -4.06
N PHE A 199 7.53 7.25 -3.89
CA PHE A 199 8.82 6.78 -3.41
C PHE A 199 9.96 7.25 -4.34
N ALA A 200 9.83 7.05 -5.65
CA ALA A 200 10.83 7.45 -6.63
C ALA A 200 11.06 8.97 -6.60
N GLU A 201 9.99 9.78 -6.45
CA GLU A 201 10.13 11.23 -6.31
C GLU A 201 10.81 11.64 -5.01
N CYS A 202 10.46 11.00 -3.87
CA CYS A 202 11.16 11.24 -2.61
C CYS A 202 12.67 11.00 -2.76
N VAL A 203 13.06 9.91 -3.43
CA VAL A 203 14.47 9.60 -3.70
C VAL A 203 15.12 10.66 -4.61
N ARG A 204 14.45 11.11 -5.68
CA ARG A 204 14.93 12.21 -6.55
C ARG A 204 15.17 13.50 -5.78
N ARG A 205 14.36 13.76 -4.75
CA ARG A 205 14.50 14.92 -3.84
C ARG A 205 15.53 14.71 -2.72
N GLY A 206 16.23 13.58 -2.73
CA GLY A 206 17.31 13.28 -1.77
C GLY A 206 16.86 12.59 -0.49
N ILE A 207 15.58 12.21 -0.36
CA ILE A 207 15.06 11.45 0.78
C ILE A 207 15.24 9.97 0.49
N THR A 208 16.22 9.34 1.13
CA THR A 208 16.64 7.96 0.83
C THR A 208 16.33 6.98 1.95
N GLU A 209 15.74 7.42 3.04
CA GLU A 209 15.36 6.60 4.19
C GLU A 209 13.95 6.95 4.66
N GLY A 210 13.19 5.92 5.01
CA GLY A 210 11.81 6.09 5.48
C GLY A 210 11.47 5.17 6.65
N LYS A 211 12.47 4.68 7.39
CA LYS A 211 12.30 3.69 8.46
C LYS A 211 11.21 4.12 9.45
N LEU A 212 10.26 3.23 9.71
CA LEU A 212 9.09 3.52 10.53
C LEU A 212 9.44 3.54 12.03
N TRP A 213 10.33 2.64 12.49
CA TRP A 213 10.84 2.53 13.86
C TRP A 213 12.29 2.08 13.93
#